data_57076ab2dbfb4411b76e343826f788ce
#
_entry.id   57076ab2dbfb4411b76e343826f788ce
#
_cell.length_a   1.000
_cell.length_b   1.000
_cell.length_c   1.000
_cell.angle_alpha   90.00
_cell.angle_beta   90.00
_cell.angle_gamma   90.00
#
_symmetry.space_group_name_H-M   'P 1'
#
loop_
_entity.id
_entity.type
_entity.pdbx_description
1 polymer ?
#
loop_
_entity_poly.entity_id
_entity_poly.type
_entity_poly.pdbx_seq_one_letter_code
_entity_poly.pdbx_strand_id
1 'polypeptide(L)'
;MLNRHLTVLGIESSCDETAVSIVRLKNEFDGEILSNIVFSQIDEHLPYGGVVPEIASRSHVESLGPLIDKALNEASLKLNNIDGIAATAGPGLVGGLIVGLTTAKGISLGAGIPLVGVNHLEGHALTPLLTNKVSFPYVLLLISGGHTQLILVKNLGEYIQLGTTLDDAVGEAFDKAAKFLGLGYPGGPALEKISKKGSNVRFNFPRPLLKSHDCNFSFSGLKTSLIREVKEIEPITENDLADIASSYQQAIIDCLREKSSRAISIAKEEYKDLNINYFVAAGGVASNKAIGKSLNELALRNNMEFVAPPIKFCTDNAAMIAWAGGLRLLNGQKDSLEISVKSRWPLNEMKINGGMHE
;
A
#
# COMPACT_ATOMS: atom_id res chain seq x y z
N MET A 1 22.55 -27.99 -7.22
CA MET A 1 21.09 -27.77 -7.18
C MET A 1 20.73 -26.91 -8.37
N LEU A 2 19.87 -27.39 -9.28
CA LEU A 2 19.42 -26.62 -10.44
C LEU A 2 18.74 -25.34 -9.93
N ASN A 3 19.17 -24.19 -10.44
CA ASN A 3 18.52 -22.87 -10.20
C ASN A 3 17.09 -22.90 -10.79
N ARG A 4 16.16 -23.55 -10.09
CA ARG A 4 14.76 -23.55 -10.52
C ARG A 4 14.15 -22.22 -10.07
N HIS A 5 13.86 -21.36 -11.05
CA HIS A 5 13.09 -20.14 -10.80
C HIS A 5 11.68 -20.50 -10.32
N LEU A 6 11.18 -19.75 -9.35
CA LEU A 6 9.82 -19.93 -8.84
C LEU A 6 8.88 -18.96 -9.54
N THR A 7 7.87 -19.49 -10.23
CA THR A 7 6.85 -18.69 -10.94
C THR A 7 5.57 -18.70 -10.13
N VAL A 8 5.12 -17.52 -9.67
CA VAL A 8 3.98 -17.35 -8.76
C VAL A 8 2.89 -16.54 -9.42
N LEU A 9 1.65 -17.03 -9.35
CA LEU A 9 0.44 -16.29 -9.69
C LEU A 9 -0.07 -15.58 -8.45
N GLY A 10 -0.18 -14.26 -8.50
CA GLY A 10 -0.73 -13.42 -7.45
C GLY A 10 -2.14 -12.96 -7.75
N ILE A 11 -2.96 -12.89 -6.71
CA ILE A 11 -4.34 -12.39 -6.76
C ILE A 11 -4.53 -11.33 -5.68
N GLU A 12 -4.97 -10.12 -6.09
CA GLU A 12 -5.33 -9.02 -5.21
C GLU A 12 -6.81 -8.65 -5.41
N SER A 13 -7.56 -8.59 -4.30
CA SER A 13 -8.99 -8.27 -4.29
C SER A 13 -9.46 -7.68 -2.94
N SER A 14 -8.57 -6.99 -2.24
CA SER A 14 -8.84 -6.52 -0.86
C SER A 14 -9.72 -5.27 -0.78
N CYS A 15 -9.83 -4.49 -1.85
CA CYS A 15 -10.62 -3.25 -1.88
C CYS A 15 -11.41 -3.11 -3.18
N ASP A 16 -11.10 -2.14 -4.03
CA ASP A 16 -11.81 -1.80 -5.26
C ASP A 16 -10.97 -2.03 -6.54
N GLU A 17 -9.80 -2.63 -6.41
CA GLU A 17 -9.02 -3.16 -7.52
C GLU A 17 -9.09 -4.69 -7.55
N THR A 18 -9.40 -5.24 -8.71
CA THR A 18 -9.19 -6.67 -8.99
C THR A 18 -7.90 -6.81 -9.79
N ALA A 19 -6.91 -7.48 -9.25
CA ALA A 19 -5.66 -7.64 -9.99
C ALA A 19 -5.16 -9.08 -9.99
N VAL A 20 -4.48 -9.43 -11.09
CA VAL A 20 -3.78 -10.71 -11.27
C VAL A 20 -2.41 -10.43 -11.87
N SER A 21 -1.40 -11.09 -11.34
CA SER A 21 -0.02 -10.93 -11.80
C SER A 21 0.71 -12.27 -11.81
N ILE A 22 1.69 -12.39 -12.69
CA ILE A 22 2.65 -13.49 -12.67
C ILE A 22 4.04 -12.92 -12.48
N VAL A 23 4.69 -13.36 -11.40
CA VAL A 23 6.06 -12.96 -11.05
C VAL A 23 6.94 -14.20 -11.03
N ARG A 24 8.11 -14.09 -11.63
CA ARG A 24 9.17 -15.12 -11.60
C ARG A 24 10.28 -14.68 -10.67
N LEU A 25 10.44 -15.40 -9.57
CA LEU A 25 11.52 -15.19 -8.63
C LEU A 25 12.75 -15.99 -9.06
N LYS A 26 13.90 -15.34 -9.15
CA LYS A 26 15.21 -15.99 -9.34
C LYS A 26 15.86 -16.30 -8.00
N ASN A 27 15.67 -15.43 -7.03
CA ASN A 27 16.07 -15.56 -5.63
C ASN A 27 15.30 -14.53 -4.77
N GLU A 28 15.69 -14.38 -3.52
CA GLU A 28 15.04 -13.45 -2.56
C GLU A 28 15.23 -11.95 -2.90
N PHE A 29 16.15 -11.62 -3.82
CA PHE A 29 16.50 -10.24 -4.17
C PHE A 29 16.33 -9.93 -5.66
N ASP A 30 15.96 -10.93 -6.47
CA ASP A 30 15.80 -10.75 -7.91
C ASP A 30 14.58 -11.49 -8.44
N GLY A 31 13.72 -10.74 -9.08
CA GLY A 31 12.49 -11.23 -9.69
C GLY A 31 12.12 -10.43 -10.93
N GLU A 32 11.24 -11.01 -11.71
CA GLU A 32 10.74 -10.45 -12.96
C GLU A 32 9.21 -10.50 -12.97
N ILE A 33 8.57 -9.38 -13.26
CA ILE A 33 7.12 -9.30 -13.44
C ILE A 33 6.82 -9.69 -14.89
N LEU A 34 6.23 -10.86 -15.09
CA LEU A 34 5.90 -11.38 -16.43
C LEU A 34 4.57 -10.81 -16.94
N SER A 35 3.62 -10.58 -16.03
CA SER A 35 2.37 -9.88 -16.29
C SER A 35 1.85 -9.20 -15.03
N ASN A 36 1.13 -8.10 -15.17
CA ASN A 36 0.45 -7.43 -14.06
C ASN A 36 -0.79 -6.71 -14.59
N ILE A 37 -1.94 -7.35 -14.45
CA ILE A 37 -3.23 -6.86 -14.94
C ILE A 37 -4.01 -6.33 -13.76
N VAL A 38 -4.43 -5.08 -13.83
CA VAL A 38 -5.26 -4.41 -12.83
C VAL A 38 -6.55 -3.95 -13.49
N PHE A 39 -7.67 -4.29 -12.88
CA PHE A 39 -8.98 -3.80 -13.21
C PHE A 39 -9.46 -2.92 -12.04
N SER A 40 -9.59 -1.62 -12.28
CA SER A 40 -10.09 -0.67 -11.29
C SER A 40 -11.60 -0.53 -11.41
N GLN A 41 -12.26 -0.56 -10.28
CA GLN A 41 -13.72 -0.41 -10.15
C GLN A 41 -14.12 1.05 -9.86
N ILE A 42 -13.21 2.02 -10.06
CA ILE A 42 -13.46 3.43 -9.74
C ILE A 42 -14.75 3.93 -10.37
N ASP A 43 -15.00 3.63 -11.64
CA ASP A 43 -16.18 4.08 -12.35
C ASP A 43 -17.48 3.53 -11.75
N GLU A 44 -17.45 2.31 -11.20
CA GLU A 44 -18.60 1.68 -10.53
C GLU A 44 -18.91 2.34 -9.18
N HIS A 45 -17.87 2.85 -8.49
CA HIS A 45 -17.99 3.47 -7.18
C HIS A 45 -18.20 5.01 -7.23
N LEU A 46 -17.87 5.64 -8.34
CA LEU A 46 -17.98 7.10 -8.54
C LEU A 46 -19.38 7.66 -8.19
N PRO A 47 -20.51 7.04 -8.57
CA PRO A 47 -21.85 7.53 -8.23
C PRO A 47 -22.12 7.58 -6.73
N TYR A 48 -21.42 6.77 -5.94
CA TYR A 48 -21.59 6.68 -4.48
C TYR A 48 -20.59 7.55 -3.72
N GLY A 49 -19.58 8.09 -4.42
CA GLY A 49 -18.54 8.94 -3.84
C GLY A 49 -17.63 8.21 -2.85
N GLY A 50 -17.38 6.93 -3.08
CA GLY A 50 -16.52 6.03 -2.31
C GLY A 50 -16.86 4.57 -2.51
N VAL A 51 -16.01 3.66 -2.05
CA VAL A 51 -16.15 2.22 -2.25
C VAL A 51 -17.39 1.66 -1.56
N VAL A 52 -18.19 0.90 -2.31
CA VAL A 52 -19.35 0.14 -1.80
C VAL A 52 -18.99 -1.34 -1.76
N PRO A 53 -18.82 -1.95 -0.57
CA PRO A 53 -18.27 -3.31 -0.44
C PRO A 53 -19.02 -4.40 -1.21
N GLU A 54 -20.34 -4.30 -1.32
CA GLU A 54 -21.14 -5.28 -2.06
C GLU A 54 -20.90 -5.19 -3.57
N ILE A 55 -20.83 -3.97 -4.11
CA ILE A 55 -20.51 -3.74 -5.53
C ILE A 55 -19.12 -4.28 -5.83
N ALA A 56 -18.14 -3.94 -4.98
CA ALA A 56 -16.77 -4.42 -5.13
C ALA A 56 -16.71 -5.95 -5.18
N SER A 57 -17.40 -6.63 -4.26
CA SER A 57 -17.41 -8.09 -4.21
C SER A 57 -17.97 -8.74 -5.48
N ARG A 58 -19.04 -8.20 -6.04
CA ARG A 58 -19.66 -8.69 -7.29
C ARG A 58 -18.73 -8.47 -8.48
N SER A 59 -18.13 -7.30 -8.58
CA SER A 59 -17.18 -6.97 -9.65
C SER A 59 -15.94 -7.87 -9.61
N HIS A 60 -15.44 -8.22 -8.42
CA HIS A 60 -14.37 -9.21 -8.29
C HIS A 60 -14.76 -10.59 -8.82
N VAL A 61 -15.99 -11.06 -8.55
CA VAL A 61 -16.47 -12.37 -9.05
C VAL A 61 -16.51 -12.38 -10.59
N GLU A 62 -16.97 -11.32 -11.21
CA GLU A 62 -17.11 -11.22 -12.66
C GLU A 62 -15.78 -11.06 -13.38
N SER A 63 -14.85 -10.30 -12.80
CA SER A 63 -13.60 -9.91 -13.45
C SER A 63 -12.46 -10.90 -13.25
N LEU A 64 -12.40 -11.63 -12.12
CA LEU A 64 -11.20 -12.37 -11.72
C LEU A 64 -10.82 -13.50 -12.69
N GLY A 65 -11.79 -14.29 -13.16
CA GLY A 65 -11.53 -15.37 -14.14
C GLY A 65 -10.91 -14.84 -15.44
N PRO A 66 -11.54 -13.88 -16.13
CA PRO A 66 -10.97 -13.24 -17.31
C PRO A 66 -9.59 -12.62 -17.10
N LEU A 67 -9.33 -12.04 -15.91
CA LEU A 67 -8.02 -11.46 -15.60
C LEU A 67 -6.93 -12.52 -15.41
N ILE A 68 -7.26 -13.68 -14.82
CA ILE A 68 -6.33 -14.81 -14.72
C ILE A 68 -5.92 -15.31 -16.11
N ASP A 69 -6.88 -15.53 -17.00
CA ASP A 69 -6.61 -15.94 -18.36
C ASP A 69 -5.75 -14.92 -19.10
N LYS A 70 -6.06 -13.63 -18.95
CA LYS A 70 -5.29 -12.55 -19.55
C LYS A 70 -3.86 -12.49 -19.01
N ALA A 71 -3.65 -12.65 -17.70
CA ALA A 71 -2.32 -12.64 -17.09
C ALA A 71 -1.46 -13.83 -17.58
N LEU A 72 -2.04 -15.03 -17.70
CA LEU A 72 -1.37 -16.20 -18.23
C LEU A 72 -0.98 -16.01 -19.71
N ASN A 73 -1.90 -15.49 -20.52
CA ASN A 73 -1.65 -15.22 -21.94
C ASN A 73 -0.57 -14.16 -22.14
N GLU A 74 -0.60 -13.05 -21.38
CA GLU A 74 0.42 -11.99 -21.47
C GLU A 74 1.81 -12.52 -21.08
N ALA A 75 1.88 -13.38 -20.06
CA ALA A 75 3.11 -14.04 -19.64
C ALA A 75 3.54 -15.17 -20.60
N SER A 76 2.73 -15.53 -21.61
CA SER A 76 2.93 -16.70 -22.49
C SER A 76 3.09 -18.01 -21.70
N LEU A 77 2.33 -18.18 -20.62
CA LEU A 77 2.36 -19.34 -19.72
C LEU A 77 0.99 -20.03 -19.67
N LYS A 78 1.02 -21.28 -19.22
CA LYS A 78 -0.18 -22.05 -18.84
C LYS A 78 -0.16 -22.31 -17.35
N LEU A 79 -1.28 -22.70 -16.77
CA LEU A 79 -1.41 -22.94 -15.33
C LEU A 79 -0.40 -24.01 -14.81
N ASN A 80 -0.05 -24.99 -15.63
CA ASN A 80 0.95 -26.01 -15.31
C ASN A 80 2.41 -25.49 -15.26
N ASN A 81 2.64 -24.23 -15.64
CA ASN A 81 3.92 -23.55 -15.51
C ASN A 81 4.03 -22.72 -14.23
N ILE A 82 2.97 -22.70 -13.42
CA ILE A 82 2.90 -21.96 -12.15
C ILE A 82 3.33 -22.88 -11.02
N ASP A 83 4.29 -22.45 -10.22
CA ASP A 83 4.86 -23.18 -9.09
C ASP A 83 4.18 -22.88 -7.75
N GLY A 84 3.47 -21.75 -7.66
CA GLY A 84 2.78 -21.33 -6.45
C GLY A 84 1.69 -20.30 -6.71
N ILE A 85 0.70 -20.25 -5.81
CA ILE A 85 -0.38 -19.27 -5.85
C ILE A 85 -0.34 -18.44 -4.58
N ALA A 86 -0.39 -17.13 -4.73
CA ALA A 86 -0.46 -16.17 -3.66
C ALA A 86 -1.77 -15.37 -3.77
N ALA A 87 -2.51 -15.23 -2.70
CA ALA A 87 -3.71 -14.41 -2.69
C ALA A 87 -3.78 -13.56 -1.44
N THR A 88 -4.30 -12.36 -1.56
CA THR A 88 -4.52 -11.50 -0.40
C THR A 88 -5.56 -12.14 0.51
N ALA A 89 -5.13 -12.46 1.75
CA ALA A 89 -6.00 -12.99 2.79
C ALA A 89 -6.43 -11.93 3.81
N GLY A 90 -5.89 -10.70 3.70
CA GLY A 90 -6.21 -9.55 4.55
C GLY A 90 -5.00 -8.62 4.73
N PRO A 91 -5.19 -7.46 5.38
CA PRO A 91 -6.48 -6.87 5.71
C PRO A 91 -7.23 -6.38 4.47
N GLY A 92 -8.55 -6.12 4.61
CA GLY A 92 -9.36 -5.61 3.51
C GLY A 92 -10.86 -5.85 3.69
N LEU A 93 -11.62 -5.55 2.64
CA LEU A 93 -13.06 -5.78 2.57
C LEU A 93 -13.34 -7.30 2.50
N VAL A 94 -14.08 -7.80 3.48
CA VAL A 94 -14.31 -9.26 3.65
C VAL A 94 -14.82 -9.93 2.38
N GLY A 95 -15.79 -9.31 1.68
CA GLY A 95 -16.37 -9.87 0.47
C GLY A 95 -15.35 -10.05 -0.65
N GLY A 96 -14.55 -9.02 -0.93
CA GLY A 96 -13.48 -9.08 -1.93
C GLY A 96 -12.41 -10.12 -1.57
N LEU A 97 -11.94 -10.11 -0.31
CA LEU A 97 -10.98 -11.10 0.19
C LEU A 97 -11.47 -12.53 0.02
N ILE A 98 -12.77 -12.81 0.32
CA ILE A 98 -13.35 -14.14 0.14
C ILE A 98 -13.29 -14.55 -1.32
N VAL A 99 -13.64 -13.67 -2.26
CA VAL A 99 -13.61 -13.96 -3.70
C VAL A 99 -12.21 -14.35 -4.16
N GLY A 100 -11.20 -13.51 -3.89
CA GLY A 100 -9.83 -13.76 -4.31
C GLY A 100 -9.23 -15.02 -3.70
N LEU A 101 -9.36 -15.16 -2.36
CA LEU A 101 -8.79 -16.31 -1.65
C LEU A 101 -9.48 -17.63 -2.02
N THR A 102 -10.82 -17.64 -2.21
CA THR A 102 -11.55 -18.85 -2.62
C THR A 102 -11.18 -19.26 -4.03
N THR A 103 -11.01 -18.30 -4.95
CA THR A 103 -10.53 -18.57 -6.30
C THR A 103 -9.12 -19.18 -6.26
N ALA A 104 -8.21 -18.61 -5.47
CA ALA A 104 -6.86 -19.16 -5.27
C ALA A 104 -6.88 -20.59 -4.71
N LYS A 105 -7.74 -20.88 -3.73
CA LYS A 105 -7.94 -22.22 -3.19
C LYS A 105 -8.43 -23.21 -4.24
N GLY A 106 -9.41 -22.80 -5.05
CA GLY A 106 -9.93 -23.62 -6.14
C GLY A 106 -8.86 -24.01 -7.16
N ILE A 107 -8.04 -23.05 -7.56
CA ILE A 107 -6.92 -23.29 -8.48
C ILE A 107 -5.85 -24.17 -7.83
N SER A 108 -5.49 -23.87 -6.57
CA SER A 108 -4.52 -24.67 -5.79
C SER A 108 -4.94 -26.13 -5.70
N LEU A 109 -6.20 -26.37 -5.36
CA LEU A 109 -6.76 -27.72 -5.26
C LEU A 109 -6.79 -28.44 -6.62
N GLY A 110 -7.29 -27.76 -7.64
CA GLY A 110 -7.46 -28.36 -8.98
C GLY A 110 -6.15 -28.63 -9.69
N ALA A 111 -5.13 -27.81 -9.50
CA ALA A 111 -3.83 -27.95 -10.16
C ALA A 111 -2.75 -28.59 -9.27
N GLY A 112 -3.01 -28.83 -7.99
CA GLY A 112 -2.02 -29.37 -7.05
C GLY A 112 -0.87 -28.40 -6.76
N ILE A 113 -1.12 -27.09 -6.80
CA ILE A 113 -0.13 -26.03 -6.63
C ILE A 113 -0.19 -25.48 -5.21
N PRO A 114 0.95 -25.24 -4.49
CA PRO A 114 0.94 -24.70 -3.14
C PRO A 114 0.32 -23.29 -3.08
N LEU A 115 -0.41 -23.03 -1.99
CA LEU A 115 -1.10 -21.76 -1.73
C LEU A 115 -0.40 -21.00 -0.61
N VAL A 116 -0.34 -19.67 -0.75
CA VAL A 116 0.05 -18.74 0.32
C VAL A 116 -0.97 -17.61 0.43
N GLY A 117 -1.52 -17.43 1.64
CA GLY A 117 -2.30 -16.27 1.99
C GLY A 117 -1.39 -15.12 2.40
N VAL A 118 -1.42 -14.03 1.66
CA VAL A 118 -0.53 -12.89 1.84
C VAL A 118 -1.24 -11.77 2.60
N ASN A 119 -0.52 -11.11 3.48
CA ASN A 119 -0.97 -9.86 4.07
C ASN A 119 -0.79 -8.73 3.05
N HIS A 120 -1.86 -8.01 2.75
CA HIS A 120 -1.88 -6.90 1.79
C HIS A 120 -0.80 -5.83 2.09
N LEU A 121 -0.63 -5.47 3.37
CA LEU A 121 0.37 -4.48 3.79
C LEU A 121 1.80 -5.01 3.63
N GLU A 122 2.01 -6.33 3.78
CA GLU A 122 3.28 -6.98 3.48
C GLU A 122 3.59 -6.91 1.98
N GLY A 123 2.58 -7.07 1.13
CA GLY A 123 2.73 -6.87 -0.31
C GLY A 123 3.31 -5.49 -0.62
N HIS A 124 2.71 -4.43 -0.09
CA HIS A 124 3.23 -3.07 -0.24
C HIS A 124 4.62 -2.90 0.39
N ALA A 125 4.85 -3.46 1.57
CA ALA A 125 6.13 -3.35 2.25
C ALA A 125 7.27 -3.96 1.44
N LEU A 126 7.05 -5.12 0.81
CA LEU A 126 8.08 -5.88 0.09
C LEU A 126 8.23 -5.48 -1.40
N THR A 127 7.31 -4.69 -1.94
CA THR A 127 7.39 -4.20 -3.33
C THR A 127 8.72 -3.53 -3.69
N PRO A 128 9.36 -2.70 -2.82
CA PRO A 128 10.63 -2.06 -3.13
C PRO A 128 11.80 -3.03 -3.33
N LEU A 129 11.75 -4.22 -2.77
CA LEU A 129 12.76 -5.26 -3.01
C LEU A 129 12.73 -5.70 -4.49
N LEU A 130 11.52 -5.88 -5.03
CA LEU A 130 11.32 -6.29 -6.43
C LEU A 130 11.63 -5.15 -7.41
N THR A 131 11.12 -3.95 -7.12
CA THR A 131 11.12 -2.85 -8.09
C THR A 131 12.37 -1.97 -8.04
N ASN A 132 12.99 -1.84 -6.87
CA ASN A 132 14.08 -0.90 -6.61
C ASN A 132 15.34 -1.59 -6.06
N LYS A 133 15.30 -2.92 -5.86
CA LYS A 133 16.40 -3.71 -5.28
C LYS A 133 16.88 -3.21 -3.92
N VAL A 134 15.94 -2.72 -3.11
CA VAL A 134 16.20 -2.38 -1.71
C VAL A 134 16.54 -3.65 -0.93
N SER A 135 17.40 -3.56 0.05
CA SER A 135 17.70 -4.65 0.98
C SER A 135 17.22 -4.33 2.40
N PHE A 136 16.95 -5.37 3.17
CA PHE A 136 16.69 -5.25 4.60
C PHE A 136 17.94 -4.79 5.38
N PRO A 137 17.79 -4.10 6.51
CA PRO A 137 16.57 -3.50 7.02
C PRO A 137 16.29 -2.09 6.44
N TYR A 138 15.06 -1.61 6.53
CA TYR A 138 14.67 -0.26 6.14
C TYR A 138 13.50 0.28 6.97
N VAL A 139 13.38 1.61 7.06
CA VAL A 139 12.19 2.27 7.60
C VAL A 139 11.18 2.48 6.48
N LEU A 140 9.96 2.04 6.70
CA LEU A 140 8.83 2.16 5.77
C LEU A 140 7.80 3.15 6.29
N LEU A 141 7.42 4.10 5.46
CA LEU A 141 6.19 4.88 5.59
C LEU A 141 5.16 4.31 4.61
N LEU A 142 4.19 3.58 5.14
CA LEU A 142 3.07 3.04 4.38
C LEU A 142 1.91 4.03 4.41
N ILE A 143 1.55 4.60 3.24
CA ILE A 143 0.53 5.63 3.09
C ILE A 143 -0.42 5.32 1.94
N SER A 144 -1.61 4.83 2.27
CA SER A 144 -2.65 4.46 1.31
C SER A 144 -4.00 5.10 1.65
N GLY A 145 -5.04 4.73 0.92
CA GLY A 145 -6.42 5.13 1.23
C GLY A 145 -6.86 4.74 2.62
N GLY A 146 -6.51 3.52 3.08
CA GLY A 146 -6.95 2.97 4.36
C GLY A 146 -5.86 2.90 5.44
N HIS A 147 -4.59 3.15 5.12
CA HIS A 147 -3.50 2.95 6.07
C HIS A 147 -2.50 4.11 6.09
N THR A 148 -2.04 4.45 7.30
CA THR A 148 -0.91 5.36 7.51
C THR A 148 -0.09 4.81 8.67
N GLN A 149 1.07 4.21 8.36
CA GLN A 149 1.90 3.52 9.33
C GLN A 149 3.39 3.79 9.10
N LEU A 150 4.15 3.87 10.18
CA LEU A 150 5.62 3.86 10.19
C LEU A 150 6.08 2.52 10.74
N ILE A 151 6.90 1.82 9.98
CA ILE A 151 7.28 0.43 10.26
C ILE A 151 8.80 0.30 10.07
N LEU A 152 9.49 -0.33 11.00
CA LEU A 152 10.82 -0.86 10.76
C LEU A 152 10.68 -2.28 10.21
N VAL A 153 11.09 -2.45 8.95
CA VAL A 153 11.12 -3.73 8.25
C VAL A 153 12.52 -4.32 8.46
N LYS A 154 12.65 -5.28 9.36
CA LYS A 154 13.94 -5.89 9.70
C LYS A 154 14.31 -7.00 8.72
N ASN A 155 13.33 -7.81 8.38
CA ASN A 155 13.47 -8.94 7.48
C ASN A 155 12.07 -9.37 7.00
N LEU A 156 11.97 -10.37 6.11
CA LEU A 156 10.71 -10.99 5.74
C LEU A 156 10.03 -11.53 7.01
N GLY A 157 8.77 -11.08 7.25
CA GLY A 157 7.99 -11.47 8.42
C GLY A 157 8.42 -10.84 9.75
N GLU A 158 9.40 -9.94 9.75
CA GLU A 158 9.88 -9.24 10.95
C GLU A 158 9.59 -7.73 10.83
N TYR A 159 8.44 -7.32 11.31
CA TYR A 159 7.93 -5.95 11.22
C TYR A 159 7.72 -5.35 12.61
N ILE A 160 8.25 -4.15 12.83
CA ILE A 160 8.06 -3.39 14.07
C ILE A 160 7.30 -2.12 13.73
N GLN A 161 6.08 -2.00 14.24
CA GLN A 161 5.28 -0.80 14.08
C GLN A 161 5.80 0.29 15.01
N LEU A 162 6.34 1.36 14.43
CA LEU A 162 6.84 2.54 15.15
C LEU A 162 5.73 3.57 15.41
N GLY A 163 4.76 3.65 14.51
CA GLY A 163 3.61 4.53 14.62
C GLY A 163 2.51 4.19 13.63
N THR A 164 1.31 4.66 13.91
CA THR A 164 0.12 4.45 13.08
C THR A 164 -0.83 5.64 13.18
N THR A 165 -1.75 5.77 12.23
CA THR A 165 -2.85 6.73 12.43
C THR A 165 -3.80 6.25 13.53
N LEU A 166 -4.27 7.19 14.34
CA LEU A 166 -5.24 6.93 15.42
C LEU A 166 -6.69 7.13 14.96
N ASP A 167 -6.87 7.71 13.77
CA ASP A 167 -8.17 8.00 13.19
C ASP A 167 -8.13 7.81 11.66
N ASP A 168 -8.39 8.83 10.86
CA ASP A 168 -8.37 8.75 9.40
C ASP A 168 -6.97 8.43 8.87
N ALA A 169 -6.91 7.61 7.83
CA ALA A 169 -5.68 7.48 7.02
C ALA A 169 -5.43 8.75 6.20
N VAL A 170 -4.19 8.97 5.80
CA VAL A 170 -3.82 10.16 5.02
C VAL A 170 -4.54 10.24 3.67
N GLY A 171 -4.72 9.10 2.98
CA GLY A 171 -5.48 9.06 1.73
C GLY A 171 -6.95 9.40 1.94
N GLU A 172 -7.55 8.87 3.00
CA GLU A 172 -8.92 9.20 3.40
C GLU A 172 -9.07 10.71 3.73
N ALA A 173 -8.07 11.32 4.35
CA ALA A 173 -8.06 12.76 4.60
C ALA A 173 -8.05 13.57 3.30
N PHE A 174 -7.29 13.15 2.29
CA PHE A 174 -7.31 13.75 0.95
C PHE A 174 -8.66 13.58 0.27
N ASP A 175 -9.24 12.38 0.31
CA ASP A 175 -10.52 12.09 -0.35
C ASP A 175 -11.67 12.88 0.29
N LYS A 176 -11.71 12.96 1.62
CA LYS A 176 -12.70 13.76 2.37
C LYS A 176 -12.59 15.26 2.06
N ALA A 177 -11.35 15.77 1.94
CA ALA A 177 -11.11 17.16 1.58
C ALA A 177 -11.54 17.46 0.14
N ALA A 178 -11.13 16.62 -0.82
CA ALA A 178 -11.49 16.78 -2.21
C ALA A 178 -13.01 16.69 -2.44
N LYS A 179 -13.68 15.74 -1.78
CA LYS A 179 -15.15 15.61 -1.82
C LYS A 179 -15.84 16.87 -1.31
N PHE A 180 -15.38 17.44 -0.20
CA PHE A 180 -15.93 18.67 0.36
C PHE A 180 -15.73 19.87 -0.57
N LEU A 181 -14.57 19.95 -1.22
CA LEU A 181 -14.22 21.02 -2.16
C LEU A 181 -14.80 20.83 -3.57
N GLY A 182 -15.56 19.75 -3.83
CA GLY A 182 -16.14 19.46 -5.13
C GLY A 182 -15.12 19.06 -6.20
N LEU A 183 -13.95 18.55 -5.82
CA LEU A 183 -12.86 18.21 -6.75
C LEU A 183 -12.98 16.81 -7.38
N GLY A 184 -13.93 15.99 -6.92
CA GLY A 184 -14.15 14.64 -7.42
C GLY A 184 -13.33 13.56 -6.69
N TYR A 185 -13.30 12.37 -7.29
CA TYR A 185 -12.63 11.16 -6.78
C TYR A 185 -11.75 10.54 -7.89
N PRO A 186 -10.56 9.99 -7.59
CA PRO A 186 -9.87 9.95 -6.29
C PRO A 186 -9.33 11.34 -5.86
N GLY A 187 -9.49 11.65 -4.56
CA GLY A 187 -9.27 12.99 -4.03
C GLY A 187 -7.80 13.40 -3.98
N GLY A 188 -6.89 12.48 -3.69
CA GLY A 188 -5.45 12.76 -3.61
C GLY A 188 -4.88 13.42 -4.87
N PRO A 189 -5.00 12.78 -6.05
CA PRO A 189 -4.54 13.35 -7.32
C PRO A 189 -5.26 14.65 -7.69
N ALA A 190 -6.57 14.74 -7.42
CA ALA A 190 -7.36 15.94 -7.71
C ALA A 190 -6.85 17.14 -6.88
N LEU A 191 -6.67 16.95 -5.58
CA LEU A 191 -6.17 17.97 -4.67
C LEU A 191 -4.71 18.37 -5.01
N GLU A 192 -3.83 17.39 -5.30
CA GLU A 192 -2.46 17.67 -5.74
C GLU A 192 -2.42 18.51 -7.00
N LYS A 193 -3.29 18.25 -7.97
CA LYS A 193 -3.36 19.03 -9.22
C LYS A 193 -3.69 20.49 -8.96
N ILE A 194 -4.65 20.78 -8.09
CA ILE A 194 -5.07 22.14 -7.75
C ILE A 194 -4.01 22.83 -6.90
N SER A 195 -3.43 22.14 -5.91
CA SER A 195 -2.44 22.69 -4.98
C SER A 195 -1.20 23.28 -5.66
N LYS A 196 -0.85 22.81 -6.86
CA LYS A 196 0.29 23.31 -7.64
C LYS A 196 0.17 24.79 -8.04
N LYS A 197 -1.06 25.35 -8.02
CA LYS A 197 -1.34 26.73 -8.42
C LYS A 197 -1.48 27.67 -7.22
N GLY A 198 -1.53 27.14 -6.00
CA GLY A 198 -1.84 27.89 -4.80
C GLY A 198 -0.63 28.15 -3.90
N SER A 199 -0.83 29.09 -2.98
CA SER A 199 0.10 29.40 -1.89
C SER A 199 -0.14 28.46 -0.70
N ASN A 200 0.92 27.87 -0.17
CA ASN A 200 0.85 26.94 0.96
C ASN A 200 0.95 27.63 2.34
N VAL A 201 1.00 28.95 2.37
CA VAL A 201 1.15 29.76 3.60
C VAL A 201 -0.08 30.60 3.95
N ARG A 202 -1.10 30.63 3.05
CA ARG A 202 -2.27 31.50 3.26
C ARG A 202 -3.19 30.97 4.35
N PHE A 203 -3.41 29.67 4.43
CA PHE A 203 -4.29 29.05 5.44
C PHE A 203 -3.45 28.26 6.43
N ASN A 204 -3.71 28.44 7.71
CA ASN A 204 -2.97 27.77 8.76
C ASN A 204 -3.77 26.57 9.30
N PHE A 205 -3.76 25.46 8.55
CA PHE A 205 -4.36 24.22 9.00
C PHE A 205 -3.60 23.62 10.20
N PRO A 206 -4.26 22.90 11.09
CA PRO A 206 -3.60 22.25 12.21
C PRO A 206 -2.63 21.16 11.75
N ARG A 207 -1.61 20.87 12.56
CA ARG A 207 -0.70 19.73 12.46
C ARG A 207 -0.93 18.84 13.67
N PRO A 208 -1.94 17.93 13.60
CA PRO A 208 -2.30 17.14 14.78
C PRO A 208 -1.12 16.28 15.25
N LEU A 209 -1.01 16.08 16.56
CA LEU A 209 0.02 15.28 17.21
C LEU A 209 1.47 15.66 16.90
N LEU A 210 1.74 16.79 16.22
CA LEU A 210 3.10 17.17 15.83
C LEU A 210 4.05 17.27 17.02
N LYS A 211 3.54 17.70 18.18
CA LYS A 211 4.31 17.87 19.42
C LYS A 211 4.34 16.62 20.31
N SER A 212 3.59 15.54 19.99
CA SER A 212 3.64 14.31 20.77
C SER A 212 4.96 13.59 20.55
N HIS A 213 5.44 12.88 21.57
CA HIS A 213 6.73 12.19 21.51
C HIS A 213 6.69 10.84 20.76
N ASP A 214 5.51 10.36 20.38
CA ASP A 214 5.30 9.17 19.58
C ASP A 214 5.39 9.44 18.06
N CYS A 215 5.29 8.39 17.26
CA CYS A 215 5.23 8.47 15.80
C CYS A 215 3.81 8.32 15.23
N ASN A 216 2.78 8.47 16.07
CA ASN A 216 1.39 8.33 15.64
C ASN A 216 0.90 9.56 14.87
N PHE A 217 -0.05 9.32 13.98
CA PHE A 217 -0.71 10.33 13.17
C PHE A 217 -2.16 10.53 13.61
N SER A 218 -2.71 11.68 13.22
CA SER A 218 -4.15 11.97 13.27
C SER A 218 -4.48 12.96 12.17
N PHE A 219 -5.51 12.69 11.39
CA PHE A 219 -5.92 13.53 10.25
C PHE A 219 -7.39 13.92 10.29
N SER A 220 -8.23 13.32 11.12
CA SER A 220 -9.68 13.61 11.19
C SER A 220 -10.00 15.07 11.50
N GLY A 221 -9.19 15.72 12.33
CA GLY A 221 -9.34 17.14 12.67
C GLY A 221 -9.09 18.11 11.50
N LEU A 222 -8.32 17.69 10.48
CA LEU A 222 -8.05 18.51 9.30
C LEU A 222 -9.31 18.80 8.50
N LYS A 223 -10.22 17.82 8.35
CA LYS A 223 -11.51 18.02 7.67
C LYS A 223 -12.36 19.10 8.36
N THR A 224 -12.46 19.05 9.68
CA THR A 224 -13.23 20.04 10.44
C THR A 224 -12.64 21.45 10.30
N SER A 225 -11.31 21.56 10.35
CA SER A 225 -10.61 22.82 10.09
C SER A 225 -10.86 23.33 8.68
N LEU A 226 -10.80 22.45 7.67
CA LEU A 226 -11.09 22.82 6.27
C LEU A 226 -12.49 23.40 6.11
N ILE A 227 -13.50 22.75 6.69
CA ILE A 227 -14.89 23.22 6.61
C ILE A 227 -15.03 24.61 7.26
N ARG A 228 -14.35 24.87 8.36
CA ARG A 228 -14.37 26.16 9.03
C ARG A 228 -13.75 27.26 8.15
N GLU A 229 -12.52 27.06 7.66
CA GLU A 229 -11.81 28.02 6.83
C GLU A 229 -12.59 28.37 5.55
N VAL A 230 -13.22 27.37 4.89
CA VAL A 230 -14.05 27.59 3.70
C VAL A 230 -15.26 28.48 4.03
N LYS A 231 -15.98 28.21 5.14
CA LYS A 231 -17.15 28.98 5.53
C LYS A 231 -16.84 30.45 5.86
N GLU A 232 -15.62 30.74 6.33
CA GLU A 232 -15.20 32.09 6.65
C GLU A 232 -14.95 32.95 5.42
N ILE A 233 -14.71 32.34 4.24
CA ILE A 233 -14.36 33.05 3.00
C ILE A 233 -15.37 32.84 1.86
N GLU A 234 -16.50 32.16 2.11
CA GLU A 234 -17.54 31.97 1.09
C GLU A 234 -18.09 33.30 0.54
N PRO A 235 -18.27 33.45 -0.79
CA PRO A 235 -18.04 32.45 -1.84
C PRO A 235 -16.55 32.32 -2.20
N ILE A 236 -16.08 31.05 -2.35
CA ILE A 236 -14.69 30.75 -2.70
C ILE A 236 -14.40 31.02 -4.19
N THR A 237 -13.26 31.63 -4.48
CA THR A 237 -12.75 31.78 -5.83
C THR A 237 -11.84 30.62 -6.24
N GLU A 238 -11.48 30.51 -7.50
CA GLU A 238 -10.50 29.52 -7.97
C GLU A 238 -9.12 29.67 -7.29
N ASN A 239 -8.71 30.90 -6.99
CA ASN A 239 -7.46 31.17 -6.26
C ASN A 239 -7.56 30.73 -4.81
N ASP A 240 -8.70 30.97 -4.14
CA ASP A 240 -8.94 30.48 -2.78
C ASP A 240 -8.87 28.97 -2.73
N LEU A 241 -9.51 28.29 -3.70
CA LEU A 241 -9.49 26.84 -3.81
C LEU A 241 -8.07 26.29 -3.96
N ALA A 242 -7.24 26.93 -4.78
CA ALA A 242 -5.85 26.55 -4.98
C ALA A 242 -5.01 26.74 -3.71
N ASP A 243 -5.17 27.86 -3.02
CA ASP A 243 -4.47 28.17 -1.77
C ASP A 243 -4.90 27.24 -0.64
N ILE A 244 -6.19 26.93 -0.52
CA ILE A 244 -6.73 25.94 0.42
C ILE A 244 -6.08 24.58 0.17
N ALA A 245 -6.12 24.10 -1.08
CA ALA A 245 -5.57 22.82 -1.45
C ALA A 245 -4.06 22.73 -1.17
N SER A 246 -3.32 23.81 -1.47
CA SER A 246 -1.88 23.90 -1.23
C SER A 246 -1.54 23.90 0.27
N SER A 247 -2.24 24.71 1.05
CA SER A 247 -2.04 24.81 2.50
C SER A 247 -2.45 23.53 3.24
N TYR A 248 -3.52 22.87 2.78
CA TYR A 248 -3.99 21.60 3.33
C TYR A 248 -2.97 20.48 3.07
N GLN A 249 -2.50 20.36 1.83
CA GLN A 249 -1.44 19.41 1.48
C GLN A 249 -0.15 19.68 2.28
N GLN A 250 0.22 20.96 2.47
CA GLN A 250 1.40 21.29 3.28
C GLN A 250 1.25 20.85 4.73
N ALA A 251 0.07 20.98 5.33
CA ALA A 251 -0.16 20.50 6.69
C ALA A 251 0.05 18.98 6.83
N ILE A 252 -0.42 18.22 5.83
CA ILE A 252 -0.19 16.77 5.76
C ILE A 252 1.31 16.46 5.60
N ILE A 253 2.00 17.15 4.68
CA ILE A 253 3.44 16.98 4.45
C ILE A 253 4.23 17.22 5.74
N ASP A 254 3.91 18.28 6.48
CA ASP A 254 4.59 18.61 7.73
C ASP A 254 4.43 17.50 8.78
N CYS A 255 3.21 16.93 8.91
CA CYS A 255 2.95 15.81 9.81
C CYS A 255 3.73 14.55 9.39
N LEU A 256 3.66 14.18 8.11
CA LEU A 256 4.37 13.00 7.59
C LEU A 256 5.88 13.14 7.79
N ARG A 257 6.45 14.29 7.45
CA ARG A 257 7.89 14.54 7.58
C ARG A 257 8.36 14.46 9.02
N GLU A 258 7.66 15.13 9.96
CA GLU A 258 8.06 15.18 11.37
C GLU A 258 7.99 13.79 12.03
N LYS A 259 6.88 13.08 11.82
CA LYS A 259 6.72 11.73 12.38
C LYS A 259 7.68 10.73 11.77
N SER A 260 7.96 10.84 10.48
CA SER A 260 8.98 10.01 9.82
C SER A 260 10.40 10.32 10.34
N SER A 261 10.73 11.59 10.57
CA SER A 261 12.01 11.98 11.17
C SER A 261 12.21 11.32 12.52
N ARG A 262 11.17 11.35 13.36
CA ARG A 262 11.19 10.71 14.68
C ARG A 262 11.32 9.19 14.59
N ALA A 263 10.57 8.56 13.69
CA ALA A 263 10.65 7.11 13.49
C ALA A 263 12.05 6.67 13.02
N ILE A 264 12.69 7.44 12.14
CA ILE A 264 14.08 7.20 11.72
C ILE A 264 15.04 7.31 12.91
N SER A 265 14.86 8.35 13.76
CA SER A 265 15.69 8.51 14.96
C SER A 265 15.53 7.34 15.92
N ILE A 266 14.29 6.95 16.25
CA ILE A 266 14.00 5.79 17.11
C ILE A 266 14.59 4.51 16.53
N ALA A 267 14.40 4.27 15.22
CA ALA A 267 14.92 3.07 14.57
C ALA A 267 16.47 3.00 14.67
N LYS A 268 17.18 4.12 14.48
CA LYS A 268 18.63 4.18 14.58
C LYS A 268 19.15 4.11 16.02
N GLU A 269 18.40 4.64 16.99
CA GLU A 269 18.80 4.66 18.40
C GLU A 269 18.53 3.33 19.10
N GLU A 270 17.38 2.71 18.86
CA GLU A 270 16.98 1.45 19.51
C GLU A 270 17.57 0.21 18.84
N TYR A 271 17.85 0.28 17.52
CA TYR A 271 18.35 -0.83 16.71
C TYR A 271 19.73 -0.52 16.12
N LYS A 272 20.67 -0.09 16.96
CA LYS A 272 22.03 0.37 16.58
C LYS A 272 22.84 -0.67 15.80
N ASP A 273 22.56 -1.94 16.01
CA ASP A 273 23.26 -3.05 15.33
C ASP A 273 22.74 -3.25 13.89
N LEU A 274 21.66 -2.58 13.51
CA LEU A 274 21.10 -2.64 12.17
C LEU A 274 21.63 -1.50 11.29
N ASN A 275 22.12 -1.85 10.11
CA ASN A 275 22.53 -0.87 9.11
C ASN A 275 21.33 -0.41 8.27
N ILE A 276 20.61 0.60 8.73
CA ILE A 276 19.38 1.11 8.11
C ILE A 276 19.72 2.20 7.10
N ASN A 277 19.84 1.84 5.82
CA ASN A 277 20.27 2.74 4.75
C ASN A 277 19.10 3.31 3.91
N TYR A 278 17.91 2.72 3.99
CA TYR A 278 16.79 3.11 3.15
C TYR A 278 15.63 3.65 3.96
N PHE A 279 15.05 4.74 3.47
CA PHE A 279 13.73 5.22 3.87
C PHE A 279 12.77 5.04 2.71
N VAL A 280 11.79 4.18 2.89
CA VAL A 280 10.86 3.75 1.84
C VAL A 280 9.49 4.40 2.07
N ALA A 281 8.86 4.90 1.02
CA ALA A 281 7.44 5.25 1.03
C ALA A 281 6.67 4.35 0.07
N ALA A 282 5.61 3.69 0.53
CA ALA A 282 4.78 2.79 -0.27
C ALA A 282 3.29 3.09 -0.06
N GLY A 283 2.43 2.59 -0.96
CA GLY A 283 1.01 2.87 -0.99
C GLY A 283 0.65 4.02 -1.93
N GLY A 284 -0.62 4.14 -2.30
CA GLY A 284 -1.09 5.06 -3.35
C GLY A 284 -0.73 6.53 -3.11
N VAL A 285 -0.71 7.00 -1.84
CA VAL A 285 -0.36 8.39 -1.50
C VAL A 285 1.14 8.68 -1.70
N ALA A 286 2.01 7.66 -1.71
CA ALA A 286 3.42 7.82 -2.00
C ALA A 286 3.69 8.32 -3.44
N SER A 287 2.71 8.23 -4.34
CA SER A 287 2.77 8.79 -5.69
C SER A 287 2.70 10.33 -5.74
N ASN A 288 2.27 10.99 -4.65
CA ASN A 288 2.21 12.46 -4.56
C ASN A 288 3.62 13.06 -4.60
N LYS A 289 3.87 13.89 -5.62
CA LYS A 289 5.21 14.45 -5.88
C LYS A 289 5.71 15.39 -4.78
N ALA A 290 4.81 16.17 -4.17
CA ALA A 290 5.18 17.11 -3.12
C ALA A 290 5.56 16.37 -1.83
N ILE A 291 4.82 15.32 -1.48
CA ILE A 291 5.15 14.41 -0.39
C ILE A 291 6.50 13.73 -0.67
N GLY A 292 6.66 13.11 -1.84
CA GLY A 292 7.90 12.42 -2.21
C GLY A 292 9.12 13.32 -2.14
N LYS A 293 9.03 14.58 -2.62
CA LYS A 293 10.12 15.57 -2.52
C LYS A 293 10.50 15.83 -1.05
N SER A 294 9.52 16.08 -0.19
CA SER A 294 9.76 16.39 1.23
C SER A 294 10.39 15.19 1.97
N LEU A 295 9.94 13.96 1.67
CA LEU A 295 10.49 12.74 2.26
C LEU A 295 11.90 12.43 1.77
N ASN A 296 12.20 12.72 0.50
CA ASN A 296 13.55 12.58 -0.05
C ASN A 296 14.54 13.55 0.65
N GLU A 297 14.13 14.81 0.85
CA GLU A 297 14.93 15.78 1.60
C GLU A 297 15.17 15.32 3.04
N LEU A 298 14.19 14.70 3.67
CA LEU A 298 14.34 14.11 5.02
C LEU A 298 15.34 12.95 5.01
N ALA A 299 15.25 12.03 4.06
CA ALA A 299 16.17 10.89 3.94
C ALA A 299 17.62 11.36 3.78
N LEU A 300 17.86 12.31 2.89
CA LEU A 300 19.19 12.89 2.66
C LEU A 300 19.80 13.50 3.95
N ARG A 301 18.99 14.22 4.73
CA ARG A 301 19.44 14.78 6.03
C ARG A 301 19.80 13.72 7.05
N ASN A 302 19.28 12.51 6.89
CA ASN A 302 19.56 11.36 7.75
C ASN A 302 20.61 10.40 7.17
N ASN A 303 21.30 10.77 6.09
CA ASN A 303 22.23 9.90 5.35
C ASN A 303 21.58 8.59 4.91
N MET A 304 20.35 8.66 4.41
CA MET A 304 19.57 7.54 3.91
C MET A 304 19.20 7.76 2.45
N GLU A 305 19.04 6.69 1.71
CA GLU A 305 18.44 6.71 0.37
C GLU A 305 16.91 6.68 0.49
N PHE A 306 16.24 7.63 -0.19
CA PHE A 306 14.77 7.60 -0.30
C PHE A 306 14.34 6.75 -1.48
N VAL A 307 13.43 5.83 -1.23
CA VAL A 307 12.90 4.93 -2.25
C VAL A 307 11.37 4.96 -2.24
N ALA A 308 10.79 5.13 -3.44
CA ALA A 308 9.37 4.87 -3.67
C ALA A 308 9.25 3.96 -4.90
N PRO A 309 8.39 2.93 -4.86
CA PRO A 309 8.12 2.12 -6.04
C PRO A 309 7.63 2.97 -7.22
N PRO A 310 7.82 2.51 -8.46
CA PRO A 310 7.17 3.12 -9.62
C PRO A 310 5.65 3.27 -9.38
N ILE A 311 5.05 4.37 -9.85
CA ILE A 311 3.64 4.75 -9.57
C ILE A 311 2.67 3.58 -9.77
N LYS A 312 2.84 2.78 -10.82
CA LYS A 312 2.01 1.61 -11.14
C LYS A 312 2.08 0.46 -10.11
N PHE A 313 3.03 0.52 -9.16
CA PHE A 313 3.20 -0.43 -8.07
C PHE A 313 3.02 0.21 -6.69
N CYS A 314 2.69 1.50 -6.63
CA CYS A 314 2.30 2.17 -5.40
C CYS A 314 0.83 1.89 -5.03
N THR A 315 -0.06 1.77 -6.04
CA THR A 315 -1.46 1.39 -5.85
C THR A 315 -1.59 -0.12 -5.76
N ASP A 316 -2.79 -0.59 -5.35
CA ASP A 316 -3.08 -2.01 -5.20
C ASP A 316 -2.87 -2.75 -6.52
N ASN A 317 -2.11 -3.83 -6.46
CA ASN A 317 -1.74 -4.65 -7.60
C ASN A 317 -1.35 -6.07 -7.16
N ALA A 318 -1.44 -7.02 -8.08
CA ALA A 318 -1.15 -8.40 -7.74
C ALA A 318 0.34 -8.78 -7.84
N ALA A 319 1.20 -7.94 -8.44
CA ALA A 319 2.64 -8.22 -8.48
C ALA A 319 3.25 -8.17 -7.07
N MET A 320 2.77 -7.28 -6.20
CA MET A 320 3.19 -7.21 -4.81
C MET A 320 2.79 -8.48 -4.03
N ILE A 321 1.63 -9.05 -4.35
CA ILE A 321 1.12 -10.27 -3.71
C ILE A 321 1.87 -11.51 -4.22
N ALA A 322 2.08 -11.60 -5.54
CA ALA A 322 2.89 -12.67 -6.14
C ALA A 322 4.32 -12.67 -5.59
N TRP A 323 4.92 -11.48 -5.44
CA TRP A 323 6.26 -11.31 -4.90
C TRP A 323 6.35 -11.74 -3.44
N ALA A 324 5.49 -11.18 -2.56
CA ALA A 324 5.48 -11.51 -1.15
C ALA A 324 5.21 -13.01 -0.90
N GLY A 325 4.21 -13.58 -1.60
CA GLY A 325 3.92 -15.01 -1.53
C GLY A 325 5.06 -15.87 -2.07
N GLY A 326 5.72 -15.42 -3.13
CA GLY A 326 6.90 -16.10 -3.67
C GLY A 326 8.07 -16.13 -2.69
N LEU A 327 8.36 -15.02 -2.00
CA LEU A 327 9.37 -14.97 -0.95
C LEU A 327 9.04 -15.93 0.19
N ARG A 328 7.78 -16.03 0.58
CA ARG A 328 7.33 -16.98 1.60
C ARG A 328 7.49 -18.43 1.14
N LEU A 329 7.15 -18.74 -0.12
CA LEU A 329 7.34 -20.07 -0.69
C LEU A 329 8.82 -20.46 -0.77
N LEU A 330 9.73 -19.53 -1.13
CA LEU A 330 11.17 -19.77 -1.11
C LEU A 330 11.67 -20.15 0.28
N ASN A 331 11.03 -19.59 1.33
CA ASN A 331 11.30 -19.91 2.73
C ASN A 331 10.49 -21.12 3.26
N GLY A 332 9.92 -21.93 2.36
CA GLY A 332 9.21 -23.17 2.71
C GLY A 332 7.81 -22.97 3.32
N GLN A 333 7.30 -21.73 3.33
CA GLN A 333 5.98 -21.42 3.89
C GLN A 333 4.87 -21.69 2.87
N LYS A 334 3.84 -22.39 3.29
CA LYS A 334 2.61 -22.64 2.54
C LYS A 334 1.44 -22.75 3.50
N ASP A 335 0.28 -22.37 3.05
CA ASP A 335 -0.95 -22.47 3.84
C ASP A 335 -1.79 -23.66 3.41
N SER A 336 -2.57 -24.19 4.34
CA SER A 336 -3.61 -25.17 4.04
C SER A 336 -4.82 -24.48 3.39
N LEU A 337 -5.69 -25.28 2.79
CA LEU A 337 -6.96 -24.78 2.25
C LEU A 337 -7.94 -24.27 3.34
N GLU A 338 -7.62 -24.49 4.62
CA GLU A 338 -8.40 -23.98 5.74
C GLU A 338 -8.10 -22.53 6.09
N ILE A 339 -7.04 -21.93 5.49
CA ILE A 339 -6.74 -20.51 5.72
C ILE A 339 -7.99 -19.65 5.51
N SER A 340 -8.25 -18.72 6.41
CA SER A 340 -9.40 -17.83 6.39
C SER A 340 -8.98 -16.38 6.11
N VAL A 341 -9.92 -15.59 5.60
CA VAL A 341 -9.73 -14.15 5.42
C VAL A 341 -9.71 -13.43 6.76
N LYS A 342 -8.95 -12.33 6.83
CA LYS A 342 -8.83 -11.46 8.00
C LYS A 342 -9.09 -10.02 7.58
N SER A 343 -10.25 -9.47 7.90
CA SER A 343 -10.56 -8.06 7.61
C SER A 343 -9.62 -7.09 8.31
N ARG A 344 -9.09 -7.49 9.47
CA ARG A 344 -8.03 -6.80 10.22
C ARG A 344 -6.88 -7.78 10.42
N TRP A 345 -5.70 -7.39 9.98
CA TRP A 345 -4.50 -8.20 10.11
C TRP A 345 -3.28 -7.28 10.23
N PRO A 346 -2.97 -6.82 11.45
CA PRO A 346 -1.81 -5.96 11.69
C PRO A 346 -0.51 -6.63 11.23
N LEU A 347 0.35 -5.85 10.59
CA LEU A 347 1.59 -6.40 10.01
C LEU A 347 2.57 -6.91 11.09
N ASN A 348 2.59 -6.28 12.26
CA ASN A 348 3.42 -6.69 13.40
C ASN A 348 2.96 -7.98 14.08
N GLU A 349 1.77 -8.51 13.76
CA GLU A 349 1.27 -9.81 14.23
C GLU A 349 1.67 -10.96 13.30
N MET A 350 2.32 -10.65 12.19
CA MET A 350 2.81 -11.67 11.27
C MET A 350 4.00 -12.41 11.87
N LYS A 351 3.92 -13.72 11.88
CA LYS A 351 5.04 -14.58 12.26
C LYS A 351 5.43 -15.41 11.05
N ILE A 352 6.72 -15.53 10.80
CA ILE A 352 7.24 -16.62 10.01
C ILE A 352 7.11 -17.84 10.92
N ASN A 353 6.15 -18.72 10.65
CA ASN A 353 6.19 -20.05 11.25
C ASN A 353 7.46 -20.69 10.70
N GLY A 354 8.52 -20.69 11.52
CA GLY A 354 9.71 -21.46 11.23
C GLY A 354 9.25 -22.87 10.89
N GLY A 355 9.73 -23.41 9.77
CA GLY A 355 9.39 -24.76 9.36
C GLY A 355 9.51 -25.67 10.57
N MET A 356 8.44 -26.41 10.86
CA MET A 356 8.55 -27.49 11.83
C MET A 356 9.58 -28.47 11.29
N HIS A 357 10.74 -28.47 11.90
CA HIS A 357 11.59 -29.64 11.92
C HIS A 357 10.87 -30.66 12.82
N GLU A 358 10.08 -31.51 12.22
CA GLU A 358 9.82 -32.87 12.65
C GLU A 358 9.80 -33.79 11.42
#